data_0826d785f90153e93056fda57f63923c
#
_entry.id   0826d785f90153e93056fda57f63923c
#
_cell.length_a   1.000
_cell.length_b   1.000
_cell.length_c   1.000
_cell.angle_alpha   90.00
_cell.angle_beta   90.00
_cell.angle_gamma   90.00
#
_symmetry.space_group_name_H-M   'P 1'
#
loop_
_entity.id
_entity.type
_entity.pdbx_description
1 polymer ?
#
loop_
_entity_poly.entity_id
_entity_poly.type
_entity_poly.pdbx_seq_one_letter_code
_entity_poly.pdbx_strand_id
1 'polypeptide(L)'
;MLFAYVKAAVAAAFEYRAQPAIVSFDDRVIPIRPFIVFVSNSNEMGYNMTLTPDAMLTDGKLDLVLIPELSFFEKIALGYRILTRSVSRFKKAQHHLVQSLQIEMPMKIFTDAQIDGEHYKLRTNICRISAEPAALSVLV
;
A
#
# COMPACT_ATOMS: atom_id res chain seq x y z
N MET A 1 -14.16 -7.95 -17.64
CA MET A 1 -13.86 -6.94 -16.61
C MET A 1 -12.44 -7.07 -16.05
N LEU A 2 -12.04 -8.19 -15.48
CA LEU A 2 -10.69 -8.39 -14.90
C LEU A 2 -9.54 -8.07 -15.86
N PHE A 3 -9.62 -8.51 -17.12
CA PHE A 3 -8.56 -8.28 -18.12
C PHE A 3 -8.35 -6.78 -18.43
N ALA A 4 -9.42 -5.99 -18.53
CA ALA A 4 -9.33 -4.55 -18.73
C ALA A 4 -8.71 -3.85 -17.52
N TYR A 5 -9.07 -4.28 -16.31
CA TYR A 5 -8.48 -3.78 -15.06
C TYR A 5 -6.98 -4.08 -14.99
N VAL A 6 -6.59 -5.33 -15.26
CA VAL A 6 -5.17 -5.74 -15.26
C VAL A 6 -4.38 -4.95 -16.30
N LYS A 7 -4.92 -4.78 -17.52
CA LYS A 7 -4.26 -3.98 -18.58
C LYS A 7 -4.06 -2.52 -18.13
N ALA A 8 -5.08 -1.90 -17.55
CA ALA A 8 -4.99 -0.52 -17.05
C ALA A 8 -3.99 -0.39 -15.90
N ALA A 9 -3.99 -1.33 -14.95
CA ALA A 9 -3.04 -1.35 -13.83
C ALA A 9 -1.60 -1.53 -14.31
N VAL A 10 -1.37 -2.39 -15.30
CA VAL A 10 -0.05 -2.59 -15.92
C VAL A 10 0.40 -1.31 -16.62
N ALA A 11 -0.44 -0.70 -17.45
CA ALA A 11 -0.10 0.55 -18.15
C ALA A 11 0.25 1.66 -17.16
N ALA A 12 -0.60 1.88 -16.14
CA ALA A 12 -0.34 2.85 -15.08
C ALA A 12 0.97 2.58 -14.32
N ALA A 13 1.26 1.31 -14.02
CA ALA A 13 2.49 0.92 -13.35
C ALA A 13 3.76 1.25 -14.15
N PHE A 14 3.69 1.22 -15.49
CA PHE A 14 4.83 1.56 -16.36
C PHE A 14 4.99 3.07 -16.58
N GLU A 15 3.90 3.81 -16.58
CA GLU A 15 3.92 5.29 -16.72
C GLU A 15 4.25 6.00 -15.39
N TYR A 16 4.01 5.33 -14.26
CA TYR A 16 4.20 5.91 -12.94
C TYR A 16 5.67 6.25 -12.67
N ARG A 17 5.89 7.49 -12.23
CA ARG A 17 7.18 7.99 -11.74
C ARG A 17 7.08 8.27 -10.24
N ALA A 18 7.89 7.54 -9.48
CA ALA A 18 7.92 7.69 -8.04
C ALA A 18 8.34 9.10 -7.62
N GLN A 19 7.58 9.71 -6.72
CA GLN A 19 7.88 11.00 -6.10
C GLN A 19 8.49 10.77 -4.71
N PRO A 20 9.36 11.67 -4.21
CA PRO A 20 9.86 11.58 -2.86
C PRO A 20 8.73 11.62 -1.84
N ALA A 21 8.79 10.73 -0.86
CA ALA A 21 7.90 10.68 0.27
C ALA A 21 8.68 10.40 1.56
N ILE A 22 8.09 10.76 2.68
CA ILE A 22 8.59 10.43 4.01
C ILE A 22 7.48 9.67 4.72
N VAL A 23 7.77 8.45 5.15
CA VAL A 23 6.85 7.62 5.91
C VAL A 23 7.35 7.54 7.34
N SER A 24 6.52 7.96 8.29
CA SER A 24 6.86 7.99 9.71
C SER A 24 5.87 7.12 10.50
N PHE A 25 6.36 6.24 11.33
CA PHE A 25 5.59 5.39 12.24
C PHE A 25 6.47 4.96 13.42
N ASP A 26 5.89 4.82 14.59
CA ASP A 26 6.61 4.62 15.84
C ASP A 26 7.77 5.64 15.94
N ASP A 27 8.98 5.19 16.24
CA ASP A 27 10.21 6.03 16.30
C ASP A 27 11.00 6.02 14.98
N ARG A 28 10.38 5.58 13.88
CA ARG A 28 11.02 5.44 12.57
C ARG A 28 10.58 6.52 11.60
N VAL A 29 11.54 7.01 10.82
CA VAL A 29 11.33 7.93 9.71
C VAL A 29 12.04 7.35 8.48
N ILE A 30 11.28 7.00 7.48
CA ILE A 30 11.78 6.35 6.26
C ILE A 30 11.59 7.30 5.07
N PRO A 31 12.65 7.98 4.60
CA PRO A 31 12.61 8.65 3.32
C PRO A 31 12.62 7.60 2.19
N ILE A 32 11.67 7.71 1.27
CA ILE A 32 11.48 6.74 0.20
C ILE A 32 10.99 7.42 -1.08
N ARG A 33 11.29 6.82 -2.22
CA ARG A 33 10.58 7.08 -3.49
C ARG A 33 9.70 5.85 -3.77
N PRO A 34 8.47 5.85 -3.30
CA PRO A 34 7.66 4.64 -3.34
C PRO A 34 7.10 4.37 -4.73
N PHE A 35 7.13 3.13 -5.16
CA PHE A 35 6.27 2.60 -6.20
C PHE A 35 4.88 2.31 -5.62
N ILE A 36 4.84 1.75 -4.41
CA ILE A 36 3.59 1.48 -3.66
C ILE A 36 3.83 1.86 -2.18
N VAL A 37 2.89 2.58 -1.60
CA VAL A 37 2.61 2.64 -0.17
C VAL A 37 1.24 2.04 0.02
N PHE A 38 1.17 0.90 0.65
CA PHE A 38 -0.07 0.18 0.88
C PHE A 38 -0.31 -0.02 2.37
N VAL A 39 -1.50 0.30 2.83
CA VAL A 39 -1.92 0.14 4.22
C VAL A 39 -3.19 -0.68 4.22
N SER A 40 -3.22 -1.73 5.00
CA SER A 40 -4.37 -2.63 5.08
C SER A 40 -4.61 -3.09 6.50
N ASN A 41 -5.87 -3.40 6.78
CA ASN A 41 -6.30 -4.15 7.96
C ASN A 41 -6.82 -5.54 7.56
N SER A 42 -6.62 -5.95 6.30
CA SER A 42 -7.18 -7.17 5.74
C SER A 42 -6.15 -7.88 4.88
N ASN A 43 -6.26 -9.19 4.81
CA ASN A 43 -5.43 -10.04 3.95
C ASN A 43 -5.99 -10.18 2.51
N GLU A 44 -7.02 -9.39 2.15
CA GLU A 44 -7.66 -9.44 0.85
C GLU A 44 -7.81 -8.04 0.23
N MET A 45 -7.44 -7.91 -1.05
CA MET A 45 -7.65 -6.70 -1.87
C MET A 45 -8.75 -6.88 -2.92
N GLY A 46 -9.35 -8.06 -2.99
CA GLY A 46 -10.26 -8.46 -4.06
C GLY A 46 -9.59 -9.31 -5.15
N TYR A 47 -10.41 -10.06 -5.89
CA TYR A 47 -9.95 -10.98 -6.95
C TYR A 47 -8.85 -11.97 -6.51
N ASN A 48 -8.85 -12.39 -5.24
CA ASN A 48 -7.85 -13.27 -4.65
C ASN A 48 -6.39 -12.72 -4.72
N MET A 49 -6.23 -11.40 -4.84
CA MET A 49 -4.94 -10.72 -4.81
C MET A 49 -4.71 -10.07 -3.45
N THR A 50 -3.46 -10.01 -3.01
CA THR A 50 -3.09 -9.34 -1.77
C THR A 50 -1.63 -8.88 -1.76
N LEU A 51 -1.39 -7.77 -1.06
CA LEU A 51 -0.05 -7.29 -0.67
C LEU A 51 0.26 -7.67 0.78
N THR A 52 -0.75 -8.05 1.57
CA THR A 52 -0.67 -8.34 3.01
C THR A 52 -1.32 -9.70 3.32
N PRO A 53 -0.73 -10.82 2.84
CA PRO A 53 -1.34 -12.15 2.98
C PRO A 53 -1.51 -12.60 4.43
N ASP A 54 -0.70 -12.06 5.34
CA ASP A 54 -0.66 -12.44 6.75
C ASP A 54 -1.39 -11.43 7.67
N ALA A 55 -2.09 -10.42 7.09
CA ALA A 55 -2.81 -9.41 7.85
C ALA A 55 -3.95 -10.01 8.69
N MET A 56 -4.11 -9.49 9.92
CA MET A 56 -5.11 -9.95 10.88
C MET A 56 -6.04 -8.81 11.27
N LEU A 57 -7.35 -9.00 11.08
CA LEU A 57 -8.41 -8.02 11.41
C LEU A 57 -8.54 -7.70 12.91
N THR A 58 -8.02 -8.57 13.78
CA THR A 58 -8.31 -8.56 15.21
C THR A 58 -7.13 -8.16 16.09
N ASP A 59 -5.95 -7.89 15.52
CA ASP A 59 -4.74 -7.57 16.27
C ASP A 59 -4.61 -6.08 16.66
N GLY A 60 -5.54 -5.24 16.18
CA GLY A 60 -5.56 -3.80 16.44
C GLY A 60 -4.44 -3.04 15.74
N LYS A 61 -3.83 -3.61 14.71
CA LYS A 61 -2.74 -3.02 13.94
C LYS A 61 -3.09 -2.92 12.46
N LEU A 62 -2.31 -2.15 11.75
CA LEU A 62 -2.35 -2.02 10.30
C LEU A 62 -1.09 -2.62 9.71
N ASP A 63 -1.24 -3.31 8.60
CA ASP A 63 -0.16 -3.81 7.78
C ASP A 63 0.28 -2.73 6.80
N LEU A 64 1.48 -2.19 6.99
CA LEU A 64 2.11 -1.23 6.10
C LEU A 64 3.09 -1.95 5.19
N VAL A 65 2.88 -1.87 3.88
CA VAL A 65 3.81 -2.38 2.87
C VAL A 65 4.39 -1.22 2.09
N LEU A 66 5.70 -1.09 2.14
CA LEU A 66 6.48 -0.10 1.39
C LEU A 66 7.25 -0.81 0.29
N ILE A 67 7.02 -0.42 -0.95
CA ILE A 67 7.75 -0.91 -2.11
C ILE A 67 8.38 0.30 -2.80
N PRO A 68 9.72 0.42 -2.81
CA PRO A 68 10.40 1.53 -3.45
C PRO A 68 10.26 1.49 -4.97
N GLU A 69 10.79 2.49 -5.63
CA GLU A 69 10.85 2.54 -7.10
C GLU A 69 11.47 1.28 -7.68
N LEU A 70 10.84 0.74 -8.71
CA LEU A 70 11.16 -0.55 -9.32
C LEU A 70 11.57 -0.37 -10.77
N SER A 71 12.55 -1.16 -11.20
CA SER A 71 12.87 -1.37 -12.62
C SER A 71 11.74 -2.15 -13.32
N PHE A 72 11.81 -2.19 -14.66
CA PHE A 72 10.84 -2.91 -15.48
C PHE A 72 10.65 -4.38 -15.06
N PHE A 73 11.76 -5.12 -14.92
CA PHE A 73 11.71 -6.55 -14.55
C PHE A 73 11.23 -6.77 -13.13
N GLU A 74 11.54 -5.84 -12.22
CA GLU A 74 11.06 -5.92 -10.85
C GLU A 74 9.55 -5.67 -10.73
N LYS A 75 8.97 -4.80 -11.59
CA LYS A 75 7.51 -4.63 -11.69
C LYS A 75 6.83 -5.91 -12.15
N ILE A 76 7.39 -6.62 -13.13
CA ILE A 76 6.88 -7.92 -13.57
C ILE A 76 6.97 -8.95 -12.44
N ALA A 77 8.13 -9.01 -11.77
CA ALA A 77 8.34 -9.93 -10.65
C ALA A 77 7.35 -9.65 -9.50
N LEU A 78 7.11 -8.37 -9.17
CA LEU A 78 6.11 -7.97 -8.17
C LEU A 78 4.71 -8.42 -8.59
N GLY A 79 4.31 -8.20 -9.85
CA GLY A 79 3.02 -8.65 -10.37
C GLY A 79 2.82 -10.17 -10.17
N TYR A 80 3.83 -10.96 -10.49
CA TYR A 80 3.81 -12.41 -10.23
C TYR A 80 3.66 -12.72 -8.73
N ARG A 81 4.36 -11.99 -7.86
CA ARG A 81 4.26 -12.18 -6.39
C ARG A 81 2.89 -11.82 -5.84
N ILE A 82 2.23 -10.80 -6.38
CA ILE A 82 0.86 -10.43 -6.00
C ILE A 82 -0.11 -11.55 -6.38
N LEU A 83 -0.04 -12.04 -7.62
CA LEU A 83 -0.90 -13.11 -8.12
C LEU A 83 -0.71 -14.44 -7.36
N THR A 84 0.51 -14.72 -6.90
CA THR A 84 0.83 -15.94 -6.14
C THR A 84 0.75 -15.75 -4.63
N ARG A 85 0.23 -14.61 -4.13
CA ARG A 85 0.12 -14.26 -2.70
C ARG A 85 1.45 -14.42 -1.94
N SER A 86 2.57 -14.11 -2.60
CA SER A 86 3.92 -14.33 -2.08
C SER A 86 4.76 -13.04 -2.02
N VAL A 87 4.11 -11.89 -1.79
CA VAL A 87 4.77 -10.58 -1.73
C VAL A 87 5.81 -10.51 -0.60
N SER A 88 5.60 -11.22 0.50
CA SER A 88 6.56 -11.35 1.60
C SER A 88 7.93 -11.90 1.16
N ARG A 89 7.99 -12.62 0.03
CA ARG A 89 9.23 -13.11 -0.59
C ARG A 89 9.86 -12.13 -1.58
N PHE A 90 9.24 -10.98 -1.82
CA PHE A 90 9.79 -9.96 -2.71
C PHE A 90 10.79 -9.10 -1.93
N LYS A 91 12.08 -9.21 -2.27
CA LYS A 91 13.17 -8.61 -1.48
C LYS A 91 13.09 -7.11 -1.26
N LYS A 92 12.38 -6.37 -2.13
CA LYS A 92 12.21 -4.92 -2.01
C LYS A 92 10.93 -4.52 -1.25
N ALA A 93 10.03 -5.46 -0.94
CA ALA A 93 8.88 -5.18 -0.09
C ALA A 93 9.32 -5.12 1.37
N GLN A 94 9.03 -4.00 2.01
CA GLN A 94 9.21 -3.81 3.44
C GLN A 94 7.83 -3.88 4.08
N HIS A 95 7.65 -4.81 5.00
CA HIS A 95 6.39 -5.00 5.73
C HIS A 95 6.58 -4.60 7.19
N HIS A 96 5.65 -3.78 7.70
CA HIS A 96 5.64 -3.28 9.07
C HIS A 96 4.23 -3.39 9.64
N LEU A 97 4.13 -3.82 10.90
CA LEU A 97 2.89 -3.75 11.70
C LEU A 97 2.92 -2.44 12.49
N VAL A 98 1.93 -1.58 12.30
CA VAL A 98 1.87 -0.25 12.89
C VAL A 98 0.50 0.03 13.49
N GLN A 99 0.42 0.86 14.54
CA GLN A 99 -0.86 1.37 15.05
C GLN A 99 -1.26 2.68 14.37
N SER A 100 -0.27 3.48 14.03
CA SER A 100 -0.47 4.72 13.30
C SER A 100 0.74 5.04 12.44
N LEU A 101 0.51 5.77 11.36
CA LEU A 101 1.55 6.24 10.47
C LEU A 101 1.21 7.60 9.87
N GLN A 102 2.25 8.30 9.43
CA GLN A 102 2.13 9.53 8.66
C GLN A 102 2.91 9.37 7.35
N ILE A 103 2.28 9.76 6.26
CA ILE A 103 2.89 9.84 4.94
C ILE A 103 2.94 11.30 4.54
N GLU A 104 4.12 11.81 4.24
CA GLU A 104 4.34 13.16 3.74
C GLU A 104 4.92 13.11 2.33
N MET A 105 4.37 13.93 1.41
CA MET A 105 4.87 14.10 0.04
C MET A 105 5.34 15.54 -0.16
N PRO A 106 6.59 15.88 0.17
CA PRO A 106 7.07 17.28 0.23
C PRO A 106 6.96 18.05 -1.08
N MET A 107 6.98 17.34 -2.20
CA MET A 107 6.93 17.93 -3.56
C MET A 107 5.51 18.08 -4.11
N LYS A 108 4.47 17.74 -3.33
CA LYS A 108 3.07 17.81 -3.75
C LYS A 108 2.25 18.67 -2.81
N ILE A 109 1.29 19.41 -3.38
CA ILE A 109 0.24 20.14 -2.63
C ILE A 109 -0.97 19.23 -2.41
N PHE A 110 -1.24 18.34 -3.38
CA PHE A 110 -2.35 17.40 -3.33
C PHE A 110 -1.81 15.97 -3.50
N THR A 111 -2.37 15.06 -2.74
CA THR A 111 -2.03 13.64 -2.81
C THR A 111 -3.25 12.87 -3.28
N ASP A 112 -3.05 12.02 -4.28
CA ASP A 112 -4.07 11.06 -4.69
C ASP A 112 -3.94 9.80 -3.83
N ALA A 113 -5.07 9.35 -3.29
CA ALA A 113 -5.17 8.14 -2.51
C ALA A 113 -6.32 7.27 -3.01
N GLN A 114 -6.20 5.97 -2.83
CA GLN A 114 -7.29 5.03 -3.03
C GLN A 114 -7.63 4.40 -1.68
N ILE A 115 -8.89 4.46 -1.28
CA ILE A 115 -9.40 3.88 -0.04
C ILE A 115 -10.55 2.95 -0.41
N ASP A 116 -10.43 1.67 -0.08
CA ASP A 116 -11.44 0.64 -0.37
C ASP A 116 -11.92 0.59 -1.83
N GLY A 117 -11.01 0.86 -2.76
CA GLY A 117 -11.28 0.87 -4.20
C GLY A 117 -11.75 2.21 -4.76
N GLU A 118 -12.05 3.20 -3.92
CA GLU A 118 -12.46 4.53 -4.33
C GLU A 118 -11.29 5.51 -4.38
N HIS A 119 -11.26 6.37 -5.40
CA HIS A 119 -10.22 7.38 -5.57
C HIS A 119 -10.56 8.66 -4.80
N TYR A 120 -9.62 9.12 -3.98
CA TYR A 120 -9.70 10.37 -3.22
C TYR A 120 -8.56 11.31 -3.60
N LYS A 121 -8.90 12.57 -3.82
CA LYS A 121 -7.93 13.66 -3.97
C LYS A 121 -7.81 14.40 -2.64
N LEU A 122 -6.77 14.09 -1.90
CA LEU A 122 -6.50 14.74 -0.62
C LEU A 122 -5.94 16.16 -0.87
N ARG A 123 -6.56 17.17 -0.25
CA ARG A 123 -6.09 18.58 -0.33
C ARG A 123 -4.98 18.86 0.69
N THR A 124 -4.01 17.94 0.77
CA THR A 124 -2.88 18.02 1.69
C THR A 124 -1.74 17.15 1.15
N ASN A 125 -0.53 17.49 1.54
CA ASN A 125 0.66 16.68 1.28
C ASN A 125 0.98 15.72 2.45
N ILE A 126 0.19 15.76 3.53
CA ILE A 126 0.36 14.91 4.71
C ILE A 126 -0.91 14.10 4.91
N CYS A 127 -0.77 12.78 4.95
CA CYS A 127 -1.82 11.84 5.28
C CYS A 127 -1.47 11.11 6.59
N ARG A 128 -2.39 11.11 7.54
CA ARG A 128 -2.28 10.36 8.80
C ARG A 128 -3.29 9.24 8.81
N ILE A 129 -2.86 8.06 9.17
CA ILE A 129 -3.67 6.84 9.23
C ILE A 129 -3.45 6.19 10.59
N SER A 130 -4.53 5.80 11.26
CA SER A 130 -4.46 5.10 12.54
C SER A 130 -5.49 3.97 12.60
N ALA A 131 -5.13 2.89 13.29
CA ALA A 131 -6.07 1.83 13.63
C ALA A 131 -6.96 2.29 14.81
N GLU A 132 -8.24 1.97 14.74
CA GLU A 132 -9.16 2.05 15.89
C GLU A 132 -9.52 0.62 16.31
N PRO A 133 -8.84 0.05 17.30
CA PRO A 133 -9.08 -1.32 17.72
C PRO A 133 -10.51 -1.51 18.21
N ALA A 134 -11.14 -2.63 17.83
CA ALA A 134 -12.50 -3.00 18.23
C ALA A 134 -13.60 -1.96 17.88
N ALA A 135 -13.37 -1.12 16.87
CA ALA A 135 -14.34 -0.10 16.44
C ALA A 135 -15.61 -0.72 15.81
N LEU A 136 -15.53 -1.96 15.30
CA LEU A 136 -16.64 -2.67 14.67
C LEU A 136 -16.85 -4.04 15.31
N SER A 137 -18.09 -4.32 15.72
CA SER A 137 -18.52 -5.65 16.15
C SER A 137 -19.22 -6.37 15.00
N VAL A 138 -18.72 -7.53 14.65
CA VAL A 138 -19.28 -8.37 13.58
C VAL A 138 -19.89 -9.62 14.20
N LEU A 139 -21.14 -9.92 13.83
CA LEU A 139 -21.77 -11.20 14.18
C LEU A 139 -21.22 -12.29 13.24
N VAL A 140 -20.71 -13.36 13.81
CA VAL A 140 -20.20 -14.52 13.09
C VAL A 140 -21.13 -15.71 13.29
#